data_72e0fbab4499aa0b791efea29ede99f2
#
_entry.id   72e0fbab4499aa0b791efea29ede99f2
#
_cell.length_a   1.000
_cell.length_b   1.000
_cell.length_c   1.000
_cell.angle_alpha   90.00
_cell.angle_beta   90.00
_cell.angle_gamma   90.00
#
_symmetry.space_group_name_H-M   'P 1'
#
loop_
_entity.id
_entity.type
_entity.pdbx_description
1 polymer ?
#
loop_
_entity_poly.entity_id
_entity_poly.type
_entity_poly.pdbx_seq_one_letter_code
_entity_poly.pdbx_strand_id
1 'polypeptide(L)'
;MLVGHIFGGFAISGAADRAARRLRRLVYLDAVILQPGQSALSSVPPAVAAQRREAIRAAGGIALAVPPTEFFGITQGPDVDWLRRRLTPHPAATYDSPLDIRNPVGNGLPATYIGCTVNPLASIESMRQWAREKAGQAGSDWRYEELQTVHNAMMSAPDALVRMLLRIAAV
;
A
#
# COMPACT_ATOMS: atom_id res chain seq x y z
N MET A 1 9.20 4.32 -13.65
CA MET A 1 8.78 4.31 -12.24
C MET A 1 7.43 3.63 -12.12
N LEU A 2 7.21 2.84 -11.09
CA LEU A 2 5.96 2.16 -10.80
C LEU A 2 5.51 2.53 -9.40
N VAL A 3 4.26 2.96 -9.23
CA VAL A 3 3.71 3.44 -7.96
C VAL A 3 2.60 2.50 -7.51
N GLY A 4 2.64 2.04 -6.26
CA GLY A 4 1.59 1.24 -5.64
C GLY A 4 1.07 1.91 -4.38
N HIS A 5 -0.26 2.12 -4.32
CA HIS A 5 -0.94 2.64 -3.13
C HIS A 5 -1.64 1.50 -2.40
N ILE A 6 -1.57 1.49 -1.07
CA ILE A 6 -2.19 0.48 -0.20
C ILE A 6 -1.94 -0.96 -0.70
N PHE A 7 -2.95 -1.69 -1.11
CA PHE A 7 -2.85 -3.04 -1.65
C PHE A 7 -2.01 -3.13 -2.94
N GLY A 8 -1.88 -2.01 -3.68
CA GLY A 8 -1.01 -1.92 -4.85
C GLY A 8 0.46 -2.21 -4.57
N GLY A 9 0.90 -2.13 -3.30
CA GLY A 9 2.23 -2.55 -2.87
C GLY A 9 2.56 -4.00 -3.20
N PHE A 10 1.58 -4.91 -3.11
CA PHE A 10 1.73 -6.30 -3.56
C PHE A 10 2.00 -6.40 -5.05
N ALA A 11 1.19 -5.69 -5.84
CA ALA A 11 1.28 -5.75 -7.28
C ALA A 11 2.65 -5.25 -7.78
N ILE A 12 3.14 -4.13 -7.22
CA ILE A 12 4.45 -3.59 -7.62
C ILE A 12 5.60 -4.45 -7.13
N SER A 13 5.49 -5.11 -5.96
CA SER A 13 6.49 -6.07 -5.49
C SER A 13 6.57 -7.29 -6.40
N GLY A 14 5.42 -7.85 -6.81
CA GLY A 14 5.37 -8.94 -7.77
C GLY A 14 5.87 -8.54 -9.17
N ALA A 15 5.60 -7.31 -9.61
CA ALA A 15 6.12 -6.79 -10.87
C ALA A 15 7.65 -6.62 -10.83
N ALA A 16 8.19 -6.13 -9.71
CA ALA A 16 9.63 -6.00 -9.49
C ALA A 16 10.34 -7.37 -9.53
N ASP A 17 9.73 -8.39 -8.92
CA ASP A 17 10.29 -9.75 -8.93
C ASP A 17 10.38 -10.33 -10.34
N ARG A 18 9.34 -10.15 -11.16
CA ARG A 18 9.22 -10.76 -12.48
C ARG A 18 9.84 -9.96 -13.62
N ALA A 19 9.91 -8.63 -13.47
CA ALA A 19 10.25 -7.73 -14.57
C ALA A 19 11.16 -6.56 -14.14
N ALA A 20 12.09 -6.76 -13.21
CA ALA A 20 12.99 -5.72 -12.69
C ALA A 20 13.68 -4.94 -13.80
N ARG A 21 14.17 -5.62 -14.85
CA ARG A 21 14.85 -4.97 -15.99
C ARG A 21 14.01 -3.97 -16.77
N ARG A 22 12.69 -4.00 -16.62
CA ARG A 22 11.74 -3.05 -17.25
C ARG A 22 11.39 -1.89 -16.33
N LEU A 23 11.83 -1.91 -15.08
CA LEU A 23 11.52 -0.92 -14.06
C LEU A 23 12.80 -0.16 -13.67
N ARG A 24 12.66 1.14 -13.47
CA ARG A 24 13.76 1.98 -12.99
C ARG A 24 13.68 2.22 -11.49
N ARG A 25 12.46 2.22 -10.94
CA ARG A 25 12.20 2.61 -9.55
C ARG A 25 10.82 2.17 -9.10
N LEU A 26 10.68 1.93 -7.81
CA LEU A 26 9.41 1.64 -7.14
C LEU A 26 9.04 2.78 -6.19
N VAL A 27 7.74 3.05 -6.08
CA VAL A 27 7.21 3.95 -5.04
C VAL A 27 6.06 3.25 -4.32
N TYR A 28 6.20 3.08 -3.03
CA TYR A 28 5.19 2.54 -2.12
C TYR A 28 4.50 3.71 -1.45
N LEU A 29 3.35 4.14 -1.97
CA LEU A 29 2.57 5.24 -1.41
C LEU A 29 1.64 4.69 -0.33
N ASP A 30 1.99 4.91 0.92
CA ASP A 30 1.24 4.44 2.11
C ASP A 30 0.75 3.00 1.94
N ALA A 31 1.66 2.14 1.49
CA ALA A 31 1.34 0.86 0.89
C ALA A 31 1.66 -0.32 1.81
N VAL A 32 0.98 -1.41 1.55
CA VAL A 32 1.27 -2.70 2.17
C VAL A 32 2.57 -3.25 1.57
N ILE A 33 3.49 -3.66 2.45
CA ILE A 33 4.70 -4.40 2.11
C ILE A 33 4.63 -5.75 2.79
N LEU A 34 4.75 -6.82 2.02
CA LEU A 34 4.82 -8.17 2.55
C LEU A 34 6.13 -8.84 2.15
N GLN A 35 6.58 -9.73 3.02
CA GLN A 35 7.70 -10.60 2.73
C GLN A 35 7.25 -11.79 1.86
N PRO A 36 8.19 -12.48 1.16
CA PRO A 36 7.88 -13.66 0.38
C PRO A 36 7.04 -14.69 1.18
N GLY A 37 5.99 -15.19 0.58
CA GLY A 37 5.08 -16.17 1.18
C GLY A 37 4.04 -15.61 2.16
N GLN A 38 4.11 -14.32 2.52
CA GLN A 38 3.07 -13.68 3.32
C GLN A 38 1.85 -13.31 2.47
N SER A 39 0.67 -13.37 3.08
CA SER A 39 -0.57 -12.81 2.53
C SER A 39 -1.05 -11.61 3.36
N ALA A 40 -2.00 -10.84 2.85
CA ALA A 40 -2.57 -9.73 3.60
C ALA A 40 -3.21 -10.18 4.92
N LEU A 41 -3.79 -11.38 4.97
CA LEU A 41 -4.38 -11.93 6.19
C LEU A 41 -3.31 -12.54 7.11
N SER A 42 -2.20 -13.04 6.59
CA SER A 42 -1.12 -13.54 7.46
C SER A 42 -0.27 -12.41 8.09
N SER A 43 -0.36 -11.20 7.56
CA SER A 43 0.40 -10.03 8.05
C SER A 43 -0.28 -9.25 9.17
N VAL A 44 -1.50 -9.64 9.56
CA VAL A 44 -2.25 -9.01 10.66
C VAL A 44 -2.40 -9.99 11.81
N PRO A 45 -2.71 -9.51 13.05
CA PRO A 45 -2.96 -10.39 14.18
C PRO A 45 -4.03 -11.45 13.87
N PRO A 46 -3.91 -12.69 14.38
CA PRO A 46 -4.84 -13.80 14.07
C PRO A 46 -6.30 -13.47 14.31
N ALA A 47 -6.61 -12.72 15.36
CA ALA A 47 -7.98 -12.28 15.66
C ALA A 47 -8.55 -11.36 14.55
N VAL A 48 -7.73 -10.44 14.04
CA VAL A 48 -8.11 -9.55 12.94
C VAL A 48 -8.30 -10.34 11.64
N ALA A 49 -7.42 -11.29 11.35
CA ALA A 49 -7.55 -12.17 10.20
C ALA A 49 -8.84 -13.00 10.27
N ALA A 50 -9.15 -13.57 11.44
CA ALA A 50 -10.39 -14.34 11.67
C ALA A 50 -11.64 -13.47 11.47
N GLN A 51 -11.66 -12.25 12.03
CA GLN A 51 -12.76 -11.30 11.85
C GLN A 51 -12.98 -10.94 10.38
N ARG A 52 -11.89 -10.70 9.63
CA ARG A 52 -11.98 -10.40 8.20
C ARG A 52 -12.52 -11.58 7.39
N ARG A 53 -12.04 -12.81 7.69
CA ARG A 53 -12.58 -14.03 7.04
C ARG A 53 -14.06 -14.23 7.32
N GLU A 54 -14.50 -13.95 8.55
CA GLU A 54 -15.93 -14.02 8.90
C GLU A 54 -16.74 -12.97 8.14
N ALA A 55 -16.28 -11.72 8.08
CA ALA A 55 -16.92 -10.67 7.31
C ALA A 55 -17.03 -11.01 5.81
N ILE A 56 -15.99 -11.63 5.25
CA ILE A 56 -16.00 -12.13 3.86
C ILE A 56 -17.05 -13.23 3.70
N ARG A 57 -17.11 -14.21 4.61
CA ARG A 57 -18.11 -15.29 4.55
C ARG A 57 -19.54 -14.75 4.64
N ALA A 58 -19.77 -13.83 5.58
CA ALA A 58 -21.09 -13.20 5.77
C ALA A 58 -21.52 -12.38 4.55
N ALA A 59 -20.58 -11.87 3.76
CA ALA A 59 -20.82 -11.15 2.50
C ALA A 59 -20.86 -12.07 1.26
N GLY A 60 -21.02 -13.40 1.45
CA GLY A 60 -21.12 -14.36 0.35
C GLY A 60 -19.79 -14.95 -0.13
N GLY A 61 -18.68 -14.69 0.55
CA GLY A 61 -17.38 -15.33 0.31
C GLY A 61 -16.56 -14.79 -0.88
N ILE A 62 -17.12 -13.89 -1.68
CA ILE A 62 -16.52 -13.46 -2.96
C ILE A 62 -15.66 -12.19 -2.78
N ALA A 63 -16.11 -11.27 -1.96
CA ALA A 63 -15.47 -9.96 -1.84
C ALA A 63 -15.51 -9.42 -0.40
N LEU A 64 -14.53 -8.59 -0.09
CA LEU A 64 -14.53 -7.75 1.10
C LEU A 64 -15.30 -6.47 0.80
N ALA A 65 -16.25 -6.13 1.67
CA ALA A 65 -17.07 -4.94 1.53
C ALA A 65 -16.21 -3.66 1.46
N VAL A 66 -16.74 -2.67 0.76
CA VAL A 66 -16.12 -1.33 0.71
C VAL A 66 -16.10 -0.74 2.12
N PRO A 67 -14.93 -0.33 2.62
CA PRO A 67 -14.87 0.37 3.91
C PRO A 67 -15.50 1.77 3.81
N PRO A 68 -15.92 2.36 4.92
CA PRO A 68 -16.43 3.72 4.93
C PRO A 68 -15.36 4.72 4.48
N THR A 69 -15.75 5.88 3.93
CA THR A 69 -14.82 6.87 3.37
C THR A 69 -13.85 7.45 4.40
N GLU A 70 -14.26 7.44 5.67
CA GLU A 70 -13.45 7.84 6.83
C GLU A 70 -12.19 6.98 6.97
N PHE A 71 -12.25 5.70 6.57
CA PHE A 71 -11.08 4.82 6.53
C PHE A 71 -9.96 5.39 5.64
N PHE A 72 -10.33 6.10 4.58
CA PHE A 72 -9.38 6.75 3.68
C PHE A 72 -9.02 8.18 4.11
N GLY A 73 -9.58 8.66 5.22
CA GLY A 73 -9.42 10.02 5.70
C GLY A 73 -10.29 11.06 4.98
N ILE A 74 -11.25 10.62 4.17
CA ILE A 74 -12.19 11.50 3.44
C ILE A 74 -13.52 11.52 4.19
N THR A 75 -13.75 12.60 4.97
CA THR A 75 -14.84 12.66 5.94
C THR A 75 -15.95 13.63 5.56
N GLN A 76 -15.70 14.57 4.64
CA GLN A 76 -16.68 15.61 4.27
C GLN A 76 -16.43 16.15 2.85
N GLY A 77 -17.41 16.90 2.35
CA GLY A 77 -17.33 17.57 1.06
C GLY A 77 -17.69 16.67 -0.13
N PRO A 78 -17.60 17.19 -1.36
CA PRO A 78 -17.99 16.50 -2.58
C PRO A 78 -17.17 15.24 -2.88
N ASP A 79 -15.98 15.14 -2.30
CA ASP A 79 -15.09 13.99 -2.47
C ASP A 79 -15.63 12.72 -1.81
N VAL A 80 -16.44 12.84 -0.75
CA VAL A 80 -17.12 11.70 -0.12
C VAL A 80 -18.04 10.99 -1.11
N ASP A 81 -18.89 11.75 -1.79
CA ASP A 81 -19.83 11.20 -2.76
C ASP A 81 -19.12 10.71 -4.02
N TRP A 82 -18.08 11.43 -4.44
CA TRP A 82 -17.24 11.01 -5.55
C TRP A 82 -16.57 9.66 -5.27
N LEU A 83 -16.01 9.47 -4.09
CA LEU A 83 -15.35 8.25 -3.66
C LEU A 83 -16.35 7.10 -3.52
N ARG A 84 -17.50 7.32 -2.85
CA ARG A 84 -18.58 6.32 -2.70
C ARG A 84 -19.06 5.76 -4.03
N ARG A 85 -19.18 6.59 -5.05
CA ARG A 85 -19.62 6.13 -6.39
C ARG A 85 -18.57 5.31 -7.13
N ARG A 86 -17.30 5.32 -6.70
CA ARG A 86 -16.19 4.68 -7.42
C ARG A 86 -15.57 3.50 -6.68
N LEU A 87 -15.74 3.44 -5.38
CA LEU A 87 -15.26 2.31 -4.62
C LEU A 87 -16.08 1.06 -4.96
N THR A 88 -15.37 -0.03 -5.17
CA THR A 88 -15.96 -1.35 -5.40
C THR A 88 -15.45 -2.34 -4.37
N PRO A 89 -16.23 -3.40 -4.04
CA PRO A 89 -15.76 -4.46 -3.17
C PRO A 89 -14.47 -5.09 -3.69
N HIS A 90 -13.56 -5.41 -2.78
CA HIS A 90 -12.28 -6.01 -3.12
C HIS A 90 -12.37 -7.54 -3.19
N PRO A 91 -11.84 -8.22 -4.23
CA PRO A 91 -11.88 -9.67 -4.33
C PRO A 91 -11.23 -10.35 -3.11
N ALA A 92 -12.02 -11.16 -2.39
CA ALA A 92 -11.60 -11.72 -1.10
C ALA A 92 -10.40 -12.66 -1.21
N ALA A 93 -10.32 -13.45 -2.28
CA ALA A 93 -9.24 -14.42 -2.49
C ALA A 93 -7.85 -13.75 -2.52
N THR A 94 -7.75 -12.49 -2.92
CA THR A 94 -6.47 -11.77 -2.95
C THR A 94 -5.89 -11.51 -1.55
N TYR A 95 -6.73 -11.49 -0.52
CA TYR A 95 -6.29 -11.31 0.87
C TYR A 95 -5.62 -12.54 1.46
N ASP A 96 -6.01 -13.75 1.04
CA ASP A 96 -5.41 -15.01 1.46
C ASP A 96 -4.27 -15.46 0.52
N SER A 97 -4.22 -14.96 -0.72
CA SER A 97 -3.16 -15.31 -1.66
C SER A 97 -1.81 -14.84 -1.15
N PRO A 98 -0.82 -15.76 -1.01
CA PRO A 98 0.52 -15.38 -0.60
C PRO A 98 1.23 -14.59 -1.72
N LEU A 99 2.11 -13.69 -1.31
CA LEU A 99 3.00 -13.00 -2.23
C LEU A 99 4.08 -13.99 -2.73
N ASP A 100 3.90 -14.47 -3.94
CA ASP A 100 4.84 -15.38 -4.60
C ASP A 100 5.91 -14.57 -5.33
N ILE A 101 7.00 -14.26 -4.61
CA ILE A 101 8.22 -13.63 -5.11
C ILE A 101 9.45 -14.46 -4.69
N ARG A 102 10.44 -14.50 -5.56
CA ARG A 102 11.68 -15.28 -5.36
C ARG A 102 12.83 -14.45 -4.81
N ASN A 103 12.78 -13.15 -5.04
CA ASN A 103 13.79 -12.19 -4.62
C ASN A 103 13.28 -11.37 -3.42
N PRO A 104 14.17 -10.74 -2.64
CA PRO A 104 13.76 -9.78 -1.62
C PRO A 104 12.87 -8.68 -2.17
N VAL A 105 11.99 -8.13 -1.35
CA VAL A 105 11.10 -7.03 -1.73
C VAL A 105 11.89 -5.90 -2.39
N GLY A 106 11.42 -5.46 -3.55
CA GLY A 106 12.10 -4.45 -4.37
C GLY A 106 13.12 -5.01 -5.36
N ASN A 107 13.59 -6.24 -5.19
CA ASN A 107 14.48 -6.96 -6.12
C ASN A 107 15.68 -6.10 -6.58
N GLY A 108 16.34 -5.39 -5.66
CA GLY A 108 17.49 -4.52 -5.94
C GLY A 108 17.16 -3.22 -6.68
N LEU A 109 15.89 -2.92 -6.92
CA LEU A 109 15.51 -1.64 -7.51
C LEU A 109 15.51 -0.52 -6.46
N PRO A 110 15.93 0.69 -6.84
CA PRO A 110 15.71 1.86 -6.01
C PRO A 110 14.24 1.99 -5.65
N ALA A 111 13.94 2.10 -4.36
CA ALA A 111 12.58 2.17 -3.85
C ALA A 111 12.39 3.35 -2.90
N THR A 112 11.22 3.98 -2.95
CA THR A 112 10.83 5.02 -2.00
C THR A 112 9.50 4.63 -1.36
N TYR A 113 9.45 4.64 -0.02
CA TYR A 113 8.20 4.59 0.71
C TYR A 113 7.76 6.01 1.05
N ILE A 114 6.55 6.36 0.72
CA ILE A 114 5.92 7.64 1.11
C ILE A 114 4.86 7.31 2.16
N GLY A 115 5.10 7.74 3.41
CA GLY A 115 4.14 7.59 4.51
C GLY A 115 3.24 8.81 4.62
N CYS A 116 1.92 8.60 4.66
CA CYS A 116 0.95 9.66 4.97
C CYS A 116 0.86 9.84 6.48
N THR A 117 1.00 11.10 6.97
CA THR A 117 1.21 11.37 8.41
C THR A 117 -0.01 11.93 9.14
N VAL A 118 -1.07 12.31 8.42
CA VAL A 118 -2.32 12.78 9.04
C VAL A 118 -3.25 11.60 9.25
N ASN A 119 -3.59 11.29 10.51
CA ASN A 119 -4.39 10.13 10.90
C ASN A 119 -3.91 8.83 10.25
N PRO A 120 -2.64 8.43 10.50
CA PRO A 120 -2.02 7.32 9.82
C PRO A 120 -2.77 6.01 10.08
N LEU A 121 -2.92 5.17 9.06
CA LEU A 121 -3.54 3.86 9.20
C LEU A 121 -2.70 2.94 10.09
N ALA A 122 -3.25 2.55 11.24
CA ALA A 122 -2.56 1.64 12.16
C ALA A 122 -2.28 0.25 11.54
N SER A 123 -3.12 -0.18 10.60
CA SER A 123 -3.00 -1.49 9.95
C SER A 123 -1.74 -1.66 9.08
N ILE A 124 -1.06 -0.58 8.72
CA ILE A 124 0.18 -0.61 7.93
C ILE A 124 1.37 0.02 8.67
N GLU A 125 1.25 0.27 9.96
CA GLU A 125 2.35 0.91 10.72
C GLU A 125 3.61 0.04 10.76
N SER A 126 3.46 -1.27 10.89
CA SER A 126 4.61 -2.20 10.83
C SER A 126 5.34 -2.14 9.48
N MET A 127 4.62 -1.88 8.38
CA MET A 127 5.21 -1.72 7.06
C MET A 127 5.94 -0.39 6.92
N ARG A 128 5.40 0.70 7.48
CA ARG A 128 6.10 1.99 7.56
C ARG A 128 7.38 1.89 8.37
N GLN A 129 7.32 1.23 9.53
CA GLN A 129 8.49 0.99 10.36
C GLN A 129 9.55 0.18 9.62
N TRP A 130 9.16 -0.93 9.00
CA TRP A 130 10.07 -1.74 8.18
C TRP A 130 10.74 -0.90 7.08
N ALA A 131 9.97 -0.05 6.38
CA ALA A 131 10.51 0.80 5.31
C ALA A 131 11.48 1.86 5.85
N ARG A 132 11.23 2.46 7.02
CA ARG A 132 12.16 3.37 7.69
C ARG A 132 13.47 2.67 8.06
N GLU A 133 13.38 1.50 8.68
CA GLU A 133 14.54 0.69 9.06
C GLU A 133 15.36 0.31 7.82
N LYS A 134 14.68 -0.11 6.75
CA LYS A 134 15.32 -0.47 5.49
C LYS A 134 16.04 0.73 4.85
N ALA A 135 15.42 1.90 4.86
CA ALA A 135 16.01 3.13 4.35
C ALA A 135 17.21 3.61 5.18
N GLY A 136 17.23 3.33 6.49
CA GLY A 136 18.32 3.69 7.39
C GLY A 136 19.55 2.79 7.31
N GLN A 137 19.48 1.67 6.60
CA GLN A 137 20.62 0.75 6.45
C GLN A 137 21.71 1.36 5.55
N ALA A 138 22.96 1.21 5.93
CA ALA A 138 24.08 1.66 5.11
C ALA A 138 24.07 1.00 3.72
N GLY A 139 24.19 1.81 2.67
CA GLY A 139 24.16 1.33 1.28
C GLY A 139 22.77 0.93 0.78
N SER A 140 21.72 1.27 1.48
CA SER A 140 20.36 0.95 1.06
C SER A 140 19.92 1.74 -0.19
N ASP A 141 19.30 1.06 -1.15
CA ASP A 141 18.60 1.68 -2.27
C ASP A 141 17.18 2.14 -1.90
N TRP A 142 16.77 1.96 -0.65
CA TRP A 142 15.49 2.41 -0.13
C TRP A 142 15.58 3.81 0.43
N ARG A 143 14.49 4.58 0.26
CA ARG A 143 14.27 5.89 0.90
C ARG A 143 12.93 5.88 1.61
N TYR A 144 12.83 6.61 2.70
CA TYR A 144 11.57 6.87 3.39
C TYR A 144 11.30 8.38 3.37
N GLU A 145 10.13 8.76 2.93
CA GLU A 145 9.68 10.15 2.88
C GLU A 145 8.28 10.26 3.51
N GLU A 146 7.95 11.43 4.00
CA GLU A 146 6.67 11.72 4.61
C GLU A 146 5.89 12.75 3.81
N LEU A 147 4.60 12.51 3.65
CA LEU A 147 3.66 13.46 3.07
C LEU A 147 2.61 13.81 4.12
N GLN A 148 2.54 15.08 4.49
CA GLN A 148 1.57 15.56 5.49
C GLN A 148 0.17 15.60 4.91
N THR A 149 -0.47 14.45 4.85
CA THR A 149 -1.81 14.25 4.32
C THR A 149 -2.41 12.96 4.88
N VAL A 150 -3.70 12.74 4.63
CA VAL A 150 -4.40 11.50 4.95
C VAL A 150 -4.06 10.40 3.92
N HIS A 151 -4.46 9.16 4.23
CA HIS A 151 -4.16 7.97 3.43
C HIS A 151 -4.44 8.13 1.91
N ASN A 152 -5.55 8.78 1.55
CA ASN A 152 -5.92 9.03 0.14
C ASN A 152 -5.24 10.29 -0.41
N ALA A 153 -3.92 10.32 -0.40
CA ALA A 153 -3.09 11.45 -0.82
C ALA A 153 -3.41 12.00 -2.22
N MET A 154 -3.84 11.12 -3.15
CA MET A 154 -4.23 11.51 -4.50
C MET A 154 -5.50 12.39 -4.54
N MET A 155 -6.30 12.38 -3.47
CA MET A 155 -7.48 13.24 -3.33
C MET A 155 -7.19 14.44 -2.43
N SER A 156 -6.55 14.20 -1.29
CA SER A 156 -6.38 15.22 -0.24
C SER A 156 -5.20 16.17 -0.46
N ALA A 157 -4.19 15.76 -1.23
CA ALA A 157 -2.98 16.54 -1.50
C ALA A 157 -2.39 16.24 -2.89
N PRO A 158 -3.18 16.30 -3.99
CA PRO A 158 -2.73 15.89 -5.32
C PRO A 158 -1.49 16.64 -5.80
N ASP A 159 -1.44 17.94 -5.62
CA ASP A 159 -0.30 18.77 -6.07
C ASP A 159 0.99 18.45 -5.31
N ALA A 160 0.89 18.22 -4.00
CA ALA A 160 2.05 17.86 -3.18
C ALA A 160 2.56 16.46 -3.58
N LEU A 161 1.65 15.52 -3.80
CA LEU A 161 1.99 14.18 -4.26
C LEU A 161 2.66 14.23 -5.64
N VAL A 162 2.12 14.98 -6.59
CA VAL A 162 2.71 15.12 -7.94
C VAL A 162 4.12 15.69 -7.86
N ARG A 163 4.34 16.78 -7.10
CA ARG A 163 5.68 17.35 -6.93
C ARG A 163 6.67 16.33 -6.35
N MET A 164 6.24 15.56 -5.36
CA MET A 164 7.05 14.51 -4.74
C MET A 164 7.39 13.41 -5.75
N LEU A 165 6.41 12.90 -6.49
CA LEU A 165 6.62 11.86 -7.49
C LEU A 165 7.54 12.30 -8.64
N LEU A 166 7.40 13.56 -9.10
CA LEU A 166 8.29 14.11 -10.13
C LEU A 166 9.74 14.22 -9.62
N ARG A 167 9.95 14.67 -8.40
CA ARG A 167 11.28 14.71 -7.77
C ARG A 167 11.89 13.31 -7.64
N ILE A 168 11.11 12.33 -7.20
CA ILE A 168 11.55 10.93 -7.09
C ILE A 168 11.87 10.36 -8.47
N ALA A 169 11.13 10.70 -9.50
CA ALA A 169 11.36 10.20 -10.85
C ALA A 169 12.61 10.76 -11.52
N ALA A 170 13.06 11.96 -11.12
CA ALA A 170 14.19 12.67 -11.70
C ALA A 170 15.56 12.15 -11.22
N VAL A 171 15.61 11.39 -10.13
CA VAL A 171 16.82 10.78 -9.54
C VAL A 171 16.97 9.33 -10.03
#